data_e00c1c33b9d97312ae54966e30c72f96
#
_entry.id   e00c1c33b9d97312ae54966e30c72f96
#
_cell.length_a   1.000
_cell.length_b   1.000
_cell.length_c   1.000
_cell.angle_alpha   90.00
_cell.angle_beta   90.00
_cell.angle_gamma   90.00
#
_symmetry.space_group_name_H-M   'P 1'
#
loop_
_entity.id
_entity.type
_entity.pdbx_description
1 polymer ?
#
loop_
_entity_poly.entity_id
_entity_poly.type
_entity_poly.pdbx_seq_one_letter_code
_entity_poly.pdbx_strand_id
1 'polypeptide(L)'
;VVQKNVLEAHLGEINGHQSADSTIVFVNESGVATELMNTPTAWSTTKFAAYEAGWELNYSVHPEFGTMLTGIEGVDSPADYSWYWKLMTFNPETDSWDESMVGVDSVEHPDSANVAWVASTANASLLESPSGNTSSVSVVFPDNTTAHQVITEYNGWHLTSSAFDGAGISFSAPDSQWGHYMESIADGSPAADNYSWWWELHQWNETSTSWESSDVGMDSVVDPTYLAWAPNYTDESTIPAPGAYSDNDGEVCNGQGWEMGSGANKHCMCNEGYEWPEDSMLSCCLLY
;
A
#
# COMPACT_ATOMS: atom_id res chain seq x y z
N VAL A 1 9.76 21.74 -19.16
CA VAL A 1 9.67 20.53 -20.00
C VAL A 1 10.83 19.58 -19.69
N VAL A 2 12.06 20.06 -19.49
CA VAL A 2 13.24 19.22 -19.20
C VAL A 2 13.22 18.67 -17.77
N GLN A 3 12.69 19.43 -16.79
CA GLN A 3 12.60 18.95 -15.39
C GLN A 3 11.56 17.86 -15.19
N LYS A 4 10.45 17.87 -15.93
CA LYS A 4 9.41 16.84 -15.82
C LYS A 4 9.92 15.47 -16.29
N ASN A 5 10.66 15.44 -17.41
CA ASN A 5 11.20 14.19 -17.95
C ASN A 5 12.34 13.59 -17.11
N VAL A 6 13.04 14.38 -16.30
CA VAL A 6 14.07 13.88 -15.38
C VAL A 6 13.44 13.27 -14.14
N LEU A 7 12.32 13.81 -13.67
CA LEU A 7 11.57 13.27 -12.53
C LEU A 7 10.91 11.93 -12.88
N GLU A 8 10.25 11.85 -14.05
CA GLU A 8 9.61 10.60 -14.52
C GLU A 8 10.64 9.47 -14.80
N ALA A 9 11.84 9.80 -15.32
CA ALA A 9 12.92 8.84 -15.50
C ALA A 9 13.52 8.35 -14.16
N HIS A 10 13.46 9.14 -13.10
CA HIS A 10 13.97 8.77 -11.78
C HIS A 10 12.99 7.87 -11.01
N LEU A 11 11.67 8.06 -11.22
CA LEU A 11 10.62 7.28 -10.57
C LEU A 11 10.52 5.84 -11.10
N GLY A 12 11.01 5.56 -12.32
CA GLY A 12 10.99 4.23 -12.94
C GLY A 12 12.16 3.30 -12.56
N GLU A 13 13.14 3.75 -11.76
CA GLU A 13 14.38 3.01 -11.50
C GLU A 13 14.60 2.64 -10.01
N ILE A 14 13.63 2.78 -9.14
CA ILE A 14 13.76 2.36 -7.74
C ILE A 14 13.48 0.86 -7.66
N ASN A 15 14.52 0.03 -7.63
CA ASN A 15 14.40 -1.39 -7.38
C ASN A 15 13.86 -1.63 -5.96
N GLY A 16 12.95 -2.59 -5.81
CA GLY A 16 12.32 -2.90 -4.52
C GLY A 16 11.30 -1.84 -4.08
N HIS A 17 10.78 -1.06 -5.02
CA HIS A 17 9.64 -0.17 -4.79
C HIS A 17 8.56 -0.41 -5.83
N GLN A 18 7.35 -0.64 -5.34
CA GLN A 18 6.21 -0.90 -6.20
C GLN A 18 5.80 0.36 -6.96
N SER A 19 5.52 0.22 -8.26
CA SER A 19 5.00 1.31 -9.06
C SER A 19 3.67 1.82 -8.48
N ALA A 20 3.48 3.12 -8.45
CA ALA A 20 2.18 3.73 -8.12
C ALA A 20 1.08 3.36 -9.14
N ASP A 21 1.47 2.86 -10.31
CA ASP A 21 0.55 2.43 -11.37
C ASP A 21 0.07 0.98 -11.20
N SER A 22 0.55 0.26 -10.15
CA SER A 22 0.11 -1.10 -9.87
C SER A 22 -1.27 -1.11 -9.22
N THR A 23 -2.13 -2.04 -9.62
CA THR A 23 -3.50 -2.13 -9.12
C THR A 23 -3.90 -3.56 -8.74
N ILE A 24 -4.90 -3.65 -7.87
CA ILE A 24 -5.58 -4.91 -7.56
C ILE A 24 -7.06 -4.78 -7.93
N VAL A 25 -7.57 -5.74 -8.68
CA VAL A 25 -9.01 -5.94 -8.83
C VAL A 25 -9.47 -6.90 -7.74
N PHE A 26 -10.39 -6.46 -6.91
CA PHE A 26 -11.02 -7.29 -5.89
C PHE A 26 -12.45 -7.60 -6.29
N VAL A 27 -12.81 -8.89 -6.40
CA VAL A 27 -14.18 -9.35 -6.67
C VAL A 27 -14.74 -9.98 -5.41
N ASN A 28 -15.80 -9.42 -4.85
CA ASN A 28 -16.43 -9.95 -3.66
C ASN A 28 -17.31 -11.19 -3.95
N GLU A 29 -17.81 -11.86 -2.91
CA GLU A 29 -18.64 -13.06 -3.02
C GLU A 29 -19.94 -12.83 -3.84
N SER A 30 -20.40 -11.60 -3.95
CA SER A 30 -21.58 -11.23 -4.77
C SER A 30 -21.24 -10.95 -6.23
N GLY A 31 -19.96 -11.08 -6.62
CA GLY A 31 -19.48 -10.81 -7.97
C GLY A 31 -19.31 -9.32 -8.29
N VAL A 32 -19.33 -8.45 -7.28
CA VAL A 32 -19.05 -7.02 -7.45
C VAL A 32 -17.54 -6.83 -7.42
N ALA A 33 -17.00 -6.24 -8.48
CA ALA A 33 -15.59 -5.95 -8.60
C ALA A 33 -15.28 -4.50 -8.18
N THR A 34 -14.11 -4.30 -7.59
CA THR A 34 -13.56 -3.00 -7.21
C THR A 34 -12.09 -2.97 -7.59
N GLU A 35 -11.63 -1.93 -8.26
CA GLU A 35 -10.21 -1.73 -8.54
C GLU A 35 -9.58 -0.87 -7.44
N LEU A 36 -8.45 -1.32 -6.93
CA LEU A 36 -7.70 -0.68 -5.86
C LEU A 36 -6.35 -0.24 -6.41
N MET A 37 -6.11 1.05 -6.37
CA MET A 37 -4.80 1.60 -6.70
C MET A 37 -3.80 1.27 -5.60
N ASN A 38 -2.58 0.95 -5.99
CA ASN A 38 -1.49 0.84 -5.04
C ASN A 38 -1.09 2.23 -4.54
N THR A 39 -1.20 2.44 -3.23
CA THR A 39 -0.78 3.67 -2.57
C THR A 39 0.25 3.35 -1.47
N PRO A 40 1.52 3.06 -1.84
CA PRO A 40 2.54 2.73 -0.86
C PRO A 40 2.77 3.91 0.08
N THR A 41 2.64 3.66 1.38
CA THR A 41 2.87 4.64 2.43
C THR A 41 4.12 4.29 3.24
N ALA A 42 4.58 5.20 4.09
CA ALA A 42 5.65 4.89 5.04
C ALA A 42 5.29 3.73 5.98
N TRP A 43 3.99 3.51 6.24
CA TRP A 43 3.54 2.34 6.99
C TRP A 43 3.71 1.05 6.21
N SER A 44 3.36 1.03 4.91
CA SER A 44 3.61 -0.12 4.04
C SER A 44 5.11 -0.47 4.02
N THR A 45 5.96 0.51 3.75
CA THR A 45 7.43 0.35 3.74
C THR A 45 7.94 -0.19 5.08
N THR A 46 7.43 0.34 6.21
CA THR A 46 7.80 -0.13 7.55
C THR A 46 7.42 -1.61 7.76
N LYS A 47 6.20 -2.00 7.39
CA LYS A 47 5.75 -3.40 7.54
C LYS A 47 6.57 -4.37 6.68
N PHE A 48 6.86 -3.98 5.44
CA PHE A 48 7.61 -4.83 4.52
C PHE A 48 9.04 -5.04 4.99
N ALA A 49 9.73 -3.97 5.38
CA ALA A 49 11.06 -4.07 5.95
C ALA A 49 11.07 -4.90 7.25
N ALA A 50 10.09 -4.69 8.12
CA ALA A 50 9.97 -5.46 9.35
C ALA A 50 9.75 -6.95 9.06
N TYR A 51 8.90 -7.28 8.09
CA TYR A 51 8.67 -8.67 7.67
C TYR A 51 9.97 -9.32 7.15
N GLU A 52 10.69 -8.67 6.23
CA GLU A 52 11.94 -9.21 5.70
C GLU A 52 13.04 -9.35 6.77
N ALA A 53 13.09 -8.41 7.71
CA ALA A 53 14.07 -8.43 8.81
C ALA A 53 13.68 -9.38 9.96
N GLY A 54 12.43 -9.83 10.00
CA GLY A 54 11.85 -10.56 11.13
C GLY A 54 11.63 -9.69 12.35
N TRP A 55 11.44 -8.38 12.19
CA TRP A 55 11.17 -7.44 13.29
C TRP A 55 9.74 -7.53 13.78
N GLU A 56 9.57 -7.57 15.10
CA GLU A 56 8.26 -7.43 15.73
C GLU A 56 7.88 -5.95 15.85
N LEU A 57 6.70 -5.59 15.33
CA LEU A 57 6.14 -4.25 15.43
C LEU A 57 4.98 -4.21 16.41
N ASN A 58 5.02 -3.30 17.38
CA ASN A 58 3.90 -2.94 18.25
C ASN A 58 3.34 -1.59 17.79
N TYR A 59 2.04 -1.54 17.51
CA TYR A 59 1.38 -0.32 17.04
C TYR A 59 -0.09 -0.28 17.50
N SER A 60 -0.69 0.90 17.41
CA SER A 60 -2.12 1.10 17.59
C SER A 60 -2.68 1.90 16.42
N VAL A 61 -3.93 1.67 16.08
CA VAL A 61 -4.64 2.42 15.04
C VAL A 61 -5.68 3.30 15.70
N HIS A 62 -5.55 4.61 15.48
CA HIS A 62 -6.53 5.58 15.98
C HIS A 62 -7.46 5.99 14.83
N PRO A 63 -8.80 6.01 15.04
CA PRO A 63 -9.75 6.29 13.95
C PRO A 63 -9.57 7.65 13.25
N GLU A 64 -8.98 8.62 13.95
CA GLU A 64 -8.79 9.99 13.45
C GLU A 64 -7.34 10.27 13.02
N PHE A 65 -6.36 9.64 13.68
CA PHE A 65 -4.93 9.95 13.50
C PHE A 65 -4.15 8.84 12.79
N GLY A 66 -4.82 7.72 12.48
CA GLY A 66 -4.19 6.59 11.80
C GLY A 66 -3.28 5.76 12.70
N THR A 67 -2.28 5.14 12.10
CA THR A 67 -1.35 4.23 12.75
C THR A 67 -0.30 4.98 13.57
N MET A 68 -0.09 4.52 14.78
CA MET A 68 0.95 4.99 15.69
C MET A 68 1.83 3.81 16.10
N LEU A 69 3.09 3.84 15.70
CA LEU A 69 4.09 2.87 16.14
C LEU A 69 4.40 3.07 17.63
N THR A 70 4.30 2.02 18.41
CA THR A 70 4.57 2.02 19.83
C THR A 70 5.80 1.21 20.21
N GLY A 71 6.24 0.26 19.38
CA GLY A 71 7.41 -0.56 19.64
C GLY A 71 7.99 -1.22 18.41
N ILE A 72 9.30 -1.48 18.45
CA ILE A 72 10.05 -2.26 17.48
C ILE A 72 10.97 -3.21 18.25
N GLU A 73 10.96 -4.51 17.91
CA GLU A 73 11.82 -5.54 18.51
C GLU A 73 11.76 -5.57 20.06
N GLY A 74 10.56 -5.46 20.60
CA GLY A 74 10.33 -5.47 22.05
C GLY A 74 10.81 -4.20 22.79
N VAL A 75 11.24 -3.16 22.05
CA VAL A 75 11.57 -1.86 22.60
C VAL A 75 10.36 -0.94 22.47
N ASP A 76 9.51 -0.93 23.48
CA ASP A 76 8.26 -0.16 23.48
C ASP A 76 8.46 1.23 24.08
N SER A 77 7.78 2.22 23.48
CA SER A 77 7.66 3.54 24.10
C SER A 77 6.87 3.42 25.40
N PRO A 78 7.32 4.08 26.49
CA PRO A 78 6.67 3.97 27.78
C PRO A 78 5.32 4.66 27.80
N ALA A 79 4.42 4.18 28.65
CA ALA A 79 3.05 4.70 28.76
C ALA A 79 2.97 6.18 29.21
N ASP A 80 4.03 6.71 29.82
CA ASP A 80 4.14 8.12 30.21
C ASP A 80 4.70 9.02 29.11
N TYR A 81 4.99 8.43 27.92
CA TYR A 81 5.58 9.12 26.77
C TYR A 81 6.86 9.91 27.11
N SER A 82 7.65 9.45 28.09
CA SER A 82 8.96 10.05 28.39
C SER A 82 9.91 9.98 27.18
N TRP A 83 9.66 9.07 26.26
CA TRP A 83 10.15 9.06 24.89
C TRP A 83 9.12 8.37 23.96
N TYR A 84 9.24 8.60 22.65
CA TYR A 84 8.36 8.04 21.64
C TYR A 84 9.14 7.84 20.32
N TRP A 85 8.57 7.08 19.40
CA TRP A 85 9.13 6.89 18.08
C TRP A 85 8.78 8.06 17.15
N LYS A 86 9.82 8.69 16.58
CA LYS A 86 9.70 9.73 15.55
C LYS A 86 9.83 9.10 14.18
N LEU A 87 8.96 9.47 13.27
CA LEU A 87 9.08 9.13 11.85
C LEU A 87 9.96 10.17 11.17
N MET A 88 10.95 9.70 10.43
CA MET A 88 11.81 10.51 9.58
C MET A 88 11.68 10.05 8.13
N THR A 89 11.72 10.98 7.20
CA THR A 89 11.76 10.72 5.76
C THR A 89 13.08 11.21 5.18
N PHE A 90 13.60 10.50 4.19
CA PHE A 90 14.85 10.89 3.54
C PHE A 90 14.55 11.85 2.39
N ASN A 91 15.23 13.00 2.40
CA ASN A 91 15.17 13.96 1.32
C ASN A 91 16.42 13.81 0.42
N PRO A 92 16.26 13.23 -0.78
CA PRO A 92 17.38 12.98 -1.69
C PRO A 92 17.99 14.26 -2.28
N GLU A 93 17.25 15.39 -2.31
CA GLU A 93 17.76 16.65 -2.84
C GLU A 93 18.77 17.30 -1.90
N THR A 94 18.56 17.13 -0.60
CA THR A 94 19.41 17.71 0.45
C THR A 94 20.35 16.69 1.10
N ASP A 95 20.21 15.41 0.74
CA ASP A 95 20.94 14.28 1.36
C ASP A 95 20.79 14.30 2.89
N SER A 96 19.56 14.47 3.36
CA SER A 96 19.27 14.60 4.79
C SER A 96 17.97 13.89 5.20
N TRP A 97 17.91 13.56 6.49
CA TRP A 97 16.70 13.05 7.12
C TRP A 97 15.93 14.17 7.80
N ASP A 98 14.65 14.30 7.43
CA ASP A 98 13.73 15.29 7.98
C ASP A 98 12.66 14.61 8.83
N GLU A 99 12.30 15.20 9.98
CA GLU A 99 11.19 14.69 10.79
C GLU A 99 9.86 14.90 10.07
N SER A 100 9.09 13.83 9.90
CA SER A 100 7.78 13.90 9.26
C SER A 100 6.81 14.74 10.10
N MET A 101 6.09 15.64 9.45
CA MET A 101 5.06 16.47 10.06
C MET A 101 3.66 15.83 9.97
N VAL A 102 3.55 14.66 9.34
CA VAL A 102 2.30 13.91 9.16
C VAL A 102 2.47 12.48 9.68
N GLY A 103 1.34 11.79 9.88
CA GLY A 103 1.32 10.40 10.32
C GLY A 103 1.87 9.44 9.26
N VAL A 104 2.29 8.26 9.69
CA VAL A 104 2.96 7.26 8.86
C VAL A 104 2.10 6.78 7.66
N ASP A 105 0.78 6.80 7.82
CA ASP A 105 -0.17 6.44 6.75
C ASP A 105 -0.35 7.56 5.71
N SER A 106 0.11 8.78 6.01
CA SER A 106 -0.02 9.95 5.15
C SER A 106 1.26 10.34 4.43
N VAL A 107 2.35 9.63 4.66
CA VAL A 107 3.59 9.77 3.89
C VAL A 107 3.50 8.83 2.71
N GLU A 108 3.21 9.37 1.54
CA GLU A 108 3.05 8.63 0.30
C GLU A 108 4.36 8.58 -0.51
N HIS A 109 4.40 7.73 -1.53
CA HIS A 109 5.52 7.69 -2.48
C HIS A 109 5.65 9.03 -3.24
N PRO A 110 6.87 9.58 -3.49
CA PRO A 110 8.17 8.93 -3.28
C PRO A 110 8.76 9.08 -1.86
N ASP A 111 8.21 9.91 -0.99
CA ASP A 111 8.78 10.19 0.34
C ASP A 111 8.74 8.97 1.27
N SER A 112 7.84 8.02 1.02
CA SER A 112 7.72 6.76 1.75
C SER A 112 8.79 5.72 1.39
N ALA A 113 9.59 5.93 0.34
CA ALA A 113 10.57 4.95 -0.13
C ALA A 113 11.65 4.67 0.91
N ASN A 114 12.16 5.72 1.56
CA ASN A 114 13.18 5.60 2.59
C ASN A 114 12.71 6.31 3.85
N VAL A 115 12.44 5.54 4.88
CA VAL A 115 11.94 6.04 6.16
C VAL A 115 12.82 5.59 7.31
N ALA A 116 12.77 6.32 8.42
CA ALA A 116 13.44 5.90 9.63
C ALA A 116 12.58 6.13 10.86
N TRP A 117 12.73 5.22 11.82
CA TRP A 117 12.15 5.33 13.14
C TRP A 117 13.24 5.65 14.16
N VAL A 118 13.13 6.79 14.80
CA VAL A 118 14.12 7.28 15.77
C VAL A 118 13.46 7.48 17.12
N ALA A 119 13.98 6.83 18.15
CA ALA A 119 13.50 7.14 19.51
C ALA A 119 13.79 8.62 19.81
N SER A 120 12.82 9.35 20.35
CA SER A 120 12.90 10.81 20.53
C SER A 120 14.07 11.27 21.42
N THR A 121 14.62 10.36 22.23
CA THR A 121 15.83 10.58 23.05
C THR A 121 17.12 10.17 22.38
N ALA A 122 17.05 9.50 21.23
CA ALA A 122 18.22 9.01 20.50
C ALA A 122 18.82 10.09 19.58
N ASN A 123 20.03 9.82 19.13
CA ASN A 123 20.76 10.70 18.23
C ASN A 123 20.43 10.40 16.76
N ALA A 124 19.57 11.20 16.13
CA ALA A 124 19.20 11.04 14.72
C ALA A 124 20.39 11.17 13.74
N SER A 125 21.53 11.75 14.15
CA SER A 125 22.71 11.83 13.28
C SER A 125 23.41 10.48 13.06
N LEU A 126 22.93 9.41 13.68
CA LEU A 126 23.36 8.04 13.41
C LEU A 126 22.68 7.44 12.17
N LEU A 127 21.66 8.09 11.63
CA LEU A 127 21.06 7.68 10.36
C LEU A 127 22.06 7.91 9.23
N GLU A 128 22.29 6.86 8.47
CA GLU A 128 23.09 6.91 7.24
C GLU A 128 22.17 7.24 6.05
N SER A 129 22.72 7.89 5.03
CA SER A 129 22.00 8.10 3.78
C SER A 129 21.69 6.75 3.12
N PRO A 130 20.47 6.54 2.64
CA PRO A 130 20.13 5.33 1.90
C PRO A 130 21.04 5.13 0.70
N SER A 131 21.46 3.90 0.45
CA SER A 131 22.34 3.57 -0.66
C SER A 131 21.55 3.01 -1.84
N GLY A 132 21.72 3.60 -3.04
CA GLY A 132 21.12 3.11 -4.26
C GLY A 132 19.63 3.51 -4.42
N ASN A 133 18.97 2.85 -5.38
CA ASN A 133 17.56 3.08 -5.73
C ASN A 133 16.68 1.99 -5.09
N THR A 134 16.77 1.82 -3.77
CA THR A 134 16.01 0.81 -3.05
C THR A 134 15.21 1.45 -1.92
N SER A 135 14.05 0.89 -1.62
CA SER A 135 13.31 1.26 -0.42
C SER A 135 13.94 0.66 0.82
N SER A 136 13.95 1.41 1.92
CA SER A 136 14.56 0.93 3.16
C SER A 136 13.93 1.54 4.41
N VAL A 137 14.11 0.84 5.53
CA VAL A 137 13.79 1.34 6.87
C VAL A 137 15.01 1.30 7.75
N SER A 138 15.32 2.44 8.38
CA SER A 138 16.35 2.56 9.41
C SER A 138 15.72 2.74 10.78
N VAL A 139 16.33 2.21 11.82
CA VAL A 139 15.86 2.35 13.19
C VAL A 139 17.02 2.83 14.08
N VAL A 140 16.77 3.85 14.92
CA VAL A 140 17.70 4.27 15.96
C VAL A 140 17.00 4.10 17.32
N PHE A 141 17.46 3.14 18.08
CA PHE A 141 16.91 2.78 19.38
C PHE A 141 17.29 3.79 20.49
N PRO A 142 16.60 3.78 21.65
CA PRO A 142 16.88 4.72 22.74
C PRO A 142 18.31 4.67 23.29
N ASP A 143 19.00 3.53 23.16
CA ASP A 143 20.39 3.34 23.56
C ASP A 143 21.41 3.73 22.47
N ASN A 144 20.93 4.31 21.35
CA ASN A 144 21.69 4.65 20.15
C ASN A 144 22.26 3.44 19.37
N THR A 145 21.75 2.24 19.59
CA THR A 145 21.96 1.15 18.62
C THR A 145 21.11 1.40 17.37
N THR A 146 21.55 0.86 16.24
CA THR A 146 20.89 1.05 14.95
C THR A 146 20.56 -0.29 14.33
N ALA A 147 19.45 -0.32 13.58
CA ALA A 147 19.12 -1.39 12.66
C ALA A 147 18.76 -0.78 11.29
N HIS A 148 18.96 -1.55 10.23
CA HIS A 148 18.64 -1.13 8.87
C HIS A 148 18.21 -2.33 8.05
N GLN A 149 17.11 -2.17 7.31
CA GLN A 149 16.62 -3.18 6.39
C GLN A 149 16.29 -2.53 5.03
N VAL A 150 16.83 -3.12 3.99
CA VAL A 150 16.51 -2.80 2.59
C VAL A 150 15.41 -3.75 2.13
N ILE A 151 14.40 -3.24 1.46
CA ILE A 151 13.39 -4.06 0.79
C ILE A 151 13.99 -4.49 -0.54
N THR A 152 14.23 -5.80 -0.68
CA THR A 152 15.00 -6.34 -1.80
C THR A 152 14.17 -6.71 -2.99
N GLU A 153 12.88 -7.02 -2.78
CA GLU A 153 11.97 -7.49 -3.81
C GLU A 153 10.53 -7.13 -3.46
N TYR A 154 9.80 -6.57 -4.40
CA TYR A 154 8.35 -6.41 -4.29
C TYR A 154 7.64 -7.62 -4.89
N ASN A 155 6.63 -8.11 -4.20
CA ASN A 155 5.88 -9.28 -4.62
C ASN A 155 4.36 -9.08 -4.47
N GLY A 156 3.57 -10.08 -4.80
CA GLY A 156 2.12 -10.01 -4.73
C GLY A 156 1.57 -9.76 -3.33
N TRP A 157 2.26 -10.21 -2.26
CA TRP A 157 1.86 -9.88 -0.90
C TRP A 157 2.05 -8.38 -0.58
N HIS A 158 3.15 -7.79 -1.02
CA HIS A 158 3.40 -6.36 -0.88
C HIS A 158 2.31 -5.53 -1.58
N LEU A 159 2.01 -5.85 -2.85
CA LEU A 159 0.95 -5.19 -3.60
C LEU A 159 -0.41 -5.35 -2.91
N THR A 160 -0.76 -6.58 -2.55
CA THR A 160 -2.03 -6.88 -1.88
C THR A 160 -2.16 -6.08 -0.58
N SER A 161 -1.13 -6.13 0.28
CA SER A 161 -1.15 -5.45 1.57
C SER A 161 -1.28 -3.93 1.42
N SER A 162 -0.48 -3.29 0.55
CA SER A 162 -0.54 -1.84 0.40
C SER A 162 -1.83 -1.33 -0.26
N ALA A 163 -2.35 -2.06 -1.26
CA ALA A 163 -3.59 -1.67 -1.92
C ALA A 163 -4.82 -1.80 -1.00
N PHE A 164 -4.94 -2.91 -0.25
CA PHE A 164 -6.05 -3.08 0.69
C PHE A 164 -5.96 -2.12 1.88
N ASP A 165 -4.77 -1.91 2.44
CA ASP A 165 -4.57 -0.93 3.52
C ASP A 165 -4.91 0.49 3.04
N GLY A 166 -4.42 0.88 1.86
CA GLY A 166 -4.71 2.19 1.27
C GLY A 166 -6.20 2.41 1.02
N ALA A 167 -6.92 1.36 0.64
CA ALA A 167 -8.37 1.40 0.46
C ALA A 167 -9.17 1.27 1.77
N GLY A 168 -8.52 1.00 2.90
CA GLY A 168 -9.18 0.74 4.19
C GLY A 168 -9.99 -0.55 4.21
N ILE A 169 -9.66 -1.52 3.35
CA ILE A 169 -10.30 -2.83 3.30
C ILE A 169 -9.56 -3.77 4.24
N SER A 170 -10.26 -4.30 5.24
CA SER A 170 -9.70 -5.29 6.15
C SER A 170 -9.44 -6.63 5.41
N PHE A 171 -8.31 -7.25 5.67
CA PHE A 171 -8.00 -8.57 5.15
C PHE A 171 -7.15 -9.35 6.15
N SER A 172 -7.13 -10.67 6.00
CA SER A 172 -6.24 -11.58 6.74
C SER A 172 -5.48 -12.44 5.76
N ALA A 173 -4.16 -12.33 5.81
CA ALA A 173 -3.25 -13.14 5.00
C ALA A 173 -2.11 -13.66 5.89
N PRO A 174 -2.38 -14.65 6.76
CA PRO A 174 -1.37 -15.20 7.66
C PRO A 174 -0.23 -15.87 6.90
N ASP A 175 0.99 -15.69 7.43
CA ASP A 175 2.16 -16.39 6.93
C ASP A 175 2.12 -17.88 7.31
N SER A 176 2.63 -18.73 6.43
CA SER A 176 2.73 -20.15 6.61
C SER A 176 4.06 -20.68 6.07
N GLN A 177 4.35 -21.95 6.25
CA GLN A 177 5.52 -22.58 5.63
C GLN A 177 5.56 -22.49 4.09
N TRP A 178 4.47 -22.05 3.46
CA TRP A 178 4.30 -21.91 2.01
C TRP A 178 4.17 -20.43 1.58
N GLY A 179 4.44 -19.48 2.51
CA GLY A 179 4.21 -18.07 2.35
C GLY A 179 2.81 -17.64 2.81
N HIS A 180 2.45 -16.38 2.52
CA HIS A 180 1.15 -15.84 2.85
C HIS A 180 0.04 -16.47 2.00
N TYR A 181 -1.10 -16.73 2.62
CA TYR A 181 -2.32 -17.15 1.92
C TYR A 181 -3.50 -16.28 2.33
N MET A 182 -4.39 -16.00 1.40
CA MET A 182 -5.55 -15.15 1.68
C MET A 182 -6.59 -15.95 2.46
N GLU A 183 -6.79 -15.59 3.74
CA GLU A 183 -7.77 -16.18 4.63
C GLU A 183 -9.12 -15.50 4.56
N SER A 184 -9.12 -14.15 4.47
CA SER A 184 -10.34 -13.35 4.37
C SER A 184 -10.07 -12.01 3.71
N ILE A 185 -11.08 -11.45 3.02
CA ILE A 185 -11.09 -10.09 2.49
C ILE A 185 -12.44 -9.46 2.85
N ALA A 186 -12.43 -8.31 3.50
CA ALA A 186 -13.61 -7.66 4.05
C ALA A 186 -14.43 -8.64 4.91
N ASP A 187 -15.70 -8.84 4.59
CA ASP A 187 -16.58 -9.79 5.30
C ASP A 187 -16.52 -11.21 4.72
N GLY A 188 -15.81 -11.40 3.59
CA GLY A 188 -15.68 -12.69 2.90
C GLY A 188 -14.66 -13.58 3.60
N SER A 189 -15.12 -14.73 4.10
CA SER A 189 -14.28 -15.70 4.77
C SER A 189 -14.65 -17.13 4.37
N PRO A 190 -13.79 -17.83 3.60
CA PRO A 190 -14.00 -19.25 3.27
C PRO A 190 -14.23 -20.16 4.48
N ALA A 191 -13.62 -19.81 5.63
CA ALA A 191 -13.79 -20.57 6.87
C ALA A 191 -15.25 -20.56 7.38
N ALA A 192 -16.00 -19.46 7.15
CA ALA A 192 -17.40 -19.37 7.52
C ALA A 192 -18.27 -20.37 6.77
N ASP A 193 -17.86 -20.77 5.56
CA ASP A 193 -18.54 -21.74 4.68
C ASP A 193 -17.84 -23.12 4.65
N ASN A 194 -17.13 -23.47 5.71
CA ASN A 194 -16.39 -24.73 5.83
C ASN A 194 -15.40 -24.97 4.67
N TYR A 195 -14.78 -23.92 4.15
CA TYR A 195 -13.85 -23.97 3.02
C TYR A 195 -14.45 -24.60 1.77
N SER A 196 -15.73 -24.38 1.51
CA SER A 196 -16.38 -24.81 0.27
C SER A 196 -15.88 -24.02 -0.95
N TRP A 197 -15.23 -22.90 -0.72
CA TRP A 197 -14.57 -22.03 -1.67
C TRP A 197 -13.30 -21.43 -1.05
N TRP A 198 -12.48 -20.73 -1.84
CA TRP A 198 -11.28 -20.04 -1.38
C TRP A 198 -11.04 -18.77 -2.22
N TRP A 199 -10.22 -17.87 -1.70
CA TRP A 199 -9.74 -16.73 -2.46
C TRP A 199 -8.67 -17.17 -3.44
N GLU A 200 -8.88 -16.94 -4.73
CA GLU A 200 -7.96 -17.24 -5.81
C GLU A 200 -7.26 -15.98 -6.29
N LEU A 201 -5.94 -16.09 -6.47
CA LEU A 201 -5.10 -15.05 -7.01
C LEU A 201 -5.05 -15.19 -8.52
N HIS A 202 -5.26 -14.10 -9.24
CA HIS A 202 -5.12 -14.03 -10.68
C HIS A 202 -4.06 -13.00 -11.06
N GLN A 203 -3.35 -13.24 -12.16
CA GLN A 203 -2.38 -12.36 -12.76
C GLN A 203 -2.90 -11.91 -14.13
N TRP A 204 -2.69 -10.64 -14.46
CA TRP A 204 -3.03 -10.14 -15.78
C TRP A 204 -1.98 -10.55 -16.81
N ASN A 205 -2.41 -11.23 -17.86
CA ASN A 205 -1.55 -11.55 -19.00
C ASN A 205 -1.77 -10.51 -20.10
N GLU A 206 -0.80 -9.62 -20.30
CA GLU A 206 -0.86 -8.57 -21.30
C GLU A 206 -0.90 -9.09 -22.73
N THR A 207 -0.39 -10.30 -22.98
CA THR A 207 -0.37 -10.91 -24.31
C THR A 207 -1.74 -11.42 -24.72
N SER A 208 -2.41 -12.14 -23.82
CA SER A 208 -3.78 -12.64 -24.02
C SER A 208 -4.84 -11.62 -23.68
N THR A 209 -4.47 -10.51 -23.03
CA THR A 209 -5.37 -9.50 -22.47
C THR A 209 -6.48 -10.11 -21.64
N SER A 210 -6.09 -11.01 -20.73
CA SER A 210 -7.00 -11.76 -19.87
C SER A 210 -6.38 -12.02 -18.50
N TRP A 211 -7.23 -12.22 -17.52
CA TRP A 211 -6.83 -12.75 -16.22
C TRP A 211 -6.55 -14.25 -16.35
N GLU A 212 -5.53 -14.70 -15.66
CA GLU A 212 -5.14 -16.11 -15.57
C GLU A 212 -4.93 -16.44 -14.09
N SER A 213 -5.45 -17.58 -13.64
CA SER A 213 -5.23 -18.07 -12.29
C SER A 213 -3.72 -18.23 -12.03
N SER A 214 -3.26 -17.78 -10.89
CA SER A 214 -1.84 -17.85 -10.52
C SER A 214 -1.46 -19.27 -10.13
N ASP A 215 -0.43 -19.83 -10.77
CA ASP A 215 0.13 -21.14 -10.42
C ASP A 215 1.02 -21.08 -9.16
N VAL A 216 1.26 -19.89 -8.61
CA VAL A 216 2.12 -19.67 -7.45
C VAL A 216 1.41 -18.82 -6.39
N GLY A 217 1.86 -18.92 -5.14
CA GLY A 217 1.39 -18.07 -4.06
C GLY A 217 1.82 -16.60 -4.23
N MET A 218 1.12 -15.68 -3.57
CA MET A 218 1.34 -14.25 -3.74
C MET A 218 2.77 -13.80 -3.43
N ASP A 219 3.49 -14.45 -2.53
CA ASP A 219 4.90 -14.13 -2.23
C ASP A 219 5.85 -14.47 -3.37
N SER A 220 5.45 -15.35 -4.28
CA SER A 220 6.25 -15.79 -5.42
C SER A 220 5.93 -15.05 -6.71
N VAL A 221 4.95 -14.15 -6.70
CA VAL A 221 4.67 -13.26 -7.84
C VAL A 221 5.54 -12.03 -7.69
N VAL A 222 6.60 -11.94 -8.48
CA VAL A 222 7.62 -10.89 -8.40
C VAL A 222 7.20 -9.68 -9.24
N ASP A 223 7.37 -8.48 -8.69
CA ASP A 223 7.09 -7.18 -9.32
C ASP A 223 5.74 -7.13 -10.09
N PRO A 224 4.63 -7.54 -9.45
CA PRO A 224 3.34 -7.55 -10.12
C PRO A 224 2.85 -6.13 -10.41
N THR A 225 2.38 -5.90 -11.65
CA THR A 225 1.69 -4.66 -12.01
C THR A 225 0.19 -4.79 -11.75
N TYR A 226 -0.39 -5.92 -12.13
CA TYR A 226 -1.83 -6.14 -12.01
C TYR A 226 -2.11 -7.50 -11.40
N LEU A 227 -2.85 -7.50 -10.30
CA LEU A 227 -3.36 -8.71 -9.64
C LEU A 227 -4.87 -8.64 -9.49
N ALA A 228 -5.51 -9.80 -9.38
CA ALA A 228 -6.90 -9.86 -8.95
C ALA A 228 -7.10 -10.92 -7.85
N TRP A 229 -7.97 -10.59 -6.90
CA TRP A 229 -8.48 -11.52 -5.90
C TRP A 229 -9.95 -11.77 -6.14
N ALA A 230 -10.33 -13.01 -6.35
CA ALA A 230 -11.71 -13.41 -6.56
C ALA A 230 -12.00 -14.75 -5.88
N PRO A 231 -13.26 -15.04 -5.50
CA PRO A 231 -13.63 -16.40 -5.15
C PRO A 231 -13.33 -17.38 -6.29
N ASN A 232 -12.81 -18.56 -5.98
CA ASN A 232 -12.38 -19.55 -6.97
C ASN A 232 -13.50 -20.07 -7.92
N TYR A 233 -14.74 -19.76 -7.64
CA TYR A 233 -15.87 -20.05 -8.52
C TYR A 233 -16.22 -18.89 -9.47
N THR A 234 -15.46 -17.76 -9.42
CA THR A 234 -15.64 -16.62 -10.31
C THR A 234 -15.15 -16.99 -11.71
N ASP A 235 -15.95 -16.71 -12.73
CA ASP A 235 -15.51 -16.82 -14.12
C ASP A 235 -14.50 -15.71 -14.43
N GLU A 236 -13.26 -16.07 -14.75
CA GLU A 236 -12.17 -15.12 -15.03
C GLU A 236 -12.54 -14.09 -16.09
N SER A 237 -13.37 -14.47 -17.06
CA SER A 237 -13.84 -13.54 -18.11
C SER A 237 -14.75 -12.44 -17.60
N THR A 238 -15.27 -12.58 -16.36
CA THR A 238 -16.11 -11.57 -15.71
C THR A 238 -15.33 -10.62 -14.82
N ILE A 239 -14.06 -10.92 -14.53
CA ILE A 239 -13.18 -10.03 -13.80
C ILE A 239 -12.80 -8.87 -14.74
N PRO A 240 -13.08 -7.62 -14.38
CA PRO A 240 -12.77 -6.48 -15.24
C PRO A 240 -11.28 -6.40 -15.55
N ALA A 241 -10.94 -5.99 -16.75
CA ALA A 241 -9.55 -5.71 -17.12
C ALA A 241 -8.97 -4.59 -16.22
N PRO A 242 -7.66 -4.60 -15.94
CA PRO A 242 -7.02 -3.52 -15.21
C PRO A 242 -7.28 -2.17 -15.89
N GLY A 243 -7.57 -1.14 -15.10
CA GLY A 243 -7.93 0.19 -15.61
C GLY A 243 -9.35 0.28 -16.21
N ALA A 244 -10.16 -0.80 -16.13
CA ALA A 244 -11.55 -0.73 -16.61
C ALA A 244 -12.41 0.20 -15.74
N TYR A 245 -11.98 0.46 -14.52
CA TYR A 245 -12.60 1.41 -13.58
C TYR A 245 -11.83 2.74 -13.49
N SER A 246 -10.63 2.84 -14.10
CA SER A 246 -10.07 4.13 -14.39
C SER A 246 -10.97 4.73 -15.47
N ASP A 247 -11.88 5.53 -15.00
CA ASP A 247 -12.81 6.29 -15.79
C ASP A 247 -12.19 6.80 -17.09
N ASN A 248 -13.01 6.91 -18.07
CA ASN A 248 -12.74 7.49 -19.35
C ASN A 248 -11.68 8.61 -19.25
N ASP A 249 -10.48 8.36 -19.72
CA ASP A 249 -9.40 9.31 -19.98
C ASP A 249 -8.48 9.74 -18.82
N GLY A 250 -8.47 9.07 -17.67
CA GLY A 250 -7.56 9.41 -16.56
C GLY A 250 -7.84 10.77 -15.92
N GLU A 251 -9.03 11.32 -16.11
CA GLU A 251 -9.45 12.55 -15.48
C GLU A 251 -10.11 12.27 -14.13
N VAL A 252 -9.53 12.81 -13.07
CA VAL A 252 -10.10 12.80 -11.71
C VAL A 252 -11.57 13.21 -11.77
N CYS A 253 -12.46 12.43 -11.11
CA CYS A 253 -13.89 12.70 -11.09
C CYS A 253 -14.57 12.69 -12.48
N ASN A 254 -14.07 11.87 -13.41
CA ASN A 254 -14.51 11.81 -14.82
C ASN A 254 -14.41 13.18 -15.54
N GLY A 255 -13.45 14.03 -15.15
CA GLY A 255 -13.30 15.38 -15.67
C GLY A 255 -14.46 16.33 -15.32
N GLN A 256 -15.42 15.87 -14.52
CA GLN A 256 -16.62 16.62 -14.18
C GLN A 256 -16.66 17.07 -12.71
N GLY A 257 -15.48 17.23 -12.11
CA GLY A 257 -15.33 17.65 -10.73
C GLY A 257 -13.88 17.73 -10.31
N TRP A 258 -13.65 17.81 -9.00
CA TRP A 258 -12.32 17.76 -8.38
C TRP A 258 -12.35 16.89 -7.14
N GLU A 259 -11.23 16.24 -6.84
CA GLU A 259 -11.09 15.40 -5.66
C GLU A 259 -10.97 16.22 -4.39
N MET A 260 -11.65 15.81 -3.33
CA MET A 260 -11.50 16.32 -1.97
C MET A 260 -11.32 15.19 -0.97
N GLY A 261 -10.66 15.50 0.14
CA GLY A 261 -10.36 14.55 1.19
C GLY A 261 -9.06 13.80 0.96
N SER A 262 -8.77 12.82 1.82
CA SER A 262 -7.60 11.95 1.73
C SER A 262 -7.91 10.56 2.29
N GLY A 263 -7.21 9.53 1.81
CA GLY A 263 -7.44 8.14 2.22
C GLY A 263 -8.91 7.71 2.00
N ALA A 264 -9.49 7.01 2.95
CA ALA A 264 -10.89 6.52 2.89
C ALA A 264 -11.96 7.64 2.83
N ASN A 265 -11.57 8.90 3.04
CA ASN A 265 -12.46 10.06 2.92
C ASN A 265 -12.32 10.79 1.59
N LYS A 266 -11.60 10.25 0.63
CA LYS A 266 -11.55 10.81 -0.73
C LYS A 266 -12.93 10.77 -1.36
N HIS A 267 -13.33 11.86 -2.01
CA HIS A 267 -14.58 11.96 -2.74
C HIS A 267 -14.50 13.05 -3.80
N CYS A 268 -15.30 12.92 -4.84
CA CYS A 268 -15.44 13.94 -5.87
C CYS A 268 -16.40 15.03 -5.45
N MET A 269 -16.03 16.28 -5.68
CA MET A 269 -16.94 17.41 -5.71
C MET A 269 -17.34 17.66 -7.16
N CYS A 270 -18.56 17.29 -7.51
CA CYS A 270 -19.04 17.36 -8.89
C CYS A 270 -19.37 18.80 -9.32
N ASN A 271 -19.08 19.10 -10.59
CA ASN A 271 -19.46 20.35 -11.23
C ASN A 271 -20.99 20.47 -11.32
N GLU A 272 -21.49 21.69 -11.54
CA GLU A 272 -22.92 21.95 -11.73
C GLU A 272 -23.47 21.10 -12.89
N GLY A 273 -24.55 20.36 -12.63
CA GLY A 273 -25.14 19.43 -13.59
C GLY A 273 -24.67 17.98 -13.48
N TYR A 274 -23.79 17.69 -12.52
CA TYR A 274 -23.29 16.34 -12.26
C TYR A 274 -23.49 15.97 -10.79
N GLU A 275 -23.68 14.69 -10.52
CA GLU A 275 -23.83 14.14 -9.17
C GLU A 275 -23.06 12.81 -9.02
N TRP A 276 -22.93 12.35 -7.80
CA TRP A 276 -22.37 11.02 -7.54
C TRP A 276 -23.32 9.93 -8.04
N PRO A 277 -22.81 8.87 -8.69
CA PRO A 277 -23.59 7.67 -8.91
C PRO A 277 -23.99 7.04 -7.56
N GLU A 278 -25.06 6.22 -7.56
CA GLU A 278 -25.61 5.63 -6.33
C GLU A 278 -24.59 4.77 -5.55
N ASP A 279 -23.55 4.29 -6.21
CA ASP A 279 -22.58 3.32 -5.71
C ASP A 279 -21.18 3.88 -5.49
N SER A 280 -20.89 5.13 -5.84
CA SER A 280 -19.55 5.69 -5.69
C SER A 280 -19.54 7.21 -5.52
N MET A 281 -18.77 7.70 -4.54
CA MET A 281 -18.46 9.12 -4.40
C MET A 281 -17.15 9.52 -5.10
N LEU A 282 -16.50 8.60 -5.82
CA LEU A 282 -15.22 8.83 -6.50
C LEU A 282 -15.37 9.18 -7.98
N SER A 283 -16.58 9.33 -8.47
CA SER A 283 -16.87 9.75 -9.84
C SER A 283 -18.01 10.74 -9.88
N CYS A 284 -18.16 11.45 -11.00
CA CYS A 284 -19.26 12.40 -11.26
C CYS A 284 -19.98 11.99 -12.53
N CYS A 285 -21.29 11.72 -12.44
CA CYS A 285 -22.15 11.36 -13.56
C CYS A 285 -23.15 12.47 -13.88
N LEU A 286 -23.58 12.55 -15.13
CA LEU A 286 -24.61 13.51 -15.56
C LEU A 286 -25.91 13.26 -14.79
N LEU A 287 -26.51 14.33 -14.27
CA LEU A 287 -27.90 14.32 -13.80
C LEU A 287 -28.83 14.03 -14.99
N TYR A 288 -29.60 12.92 -14.95
CA TYR A 288 -30.63 12.60 -15.92
C TYR A 288 -31.98 13.13 -15.47
#